data_08797be28179fe5b0c8fa4f1adc0c835
#
_entry.id   08797be28179fe5b0c8fa4f1adc0c835
#
_cell.length_a   1.000
_cell.length_b   1.000
_cell.length_c   1.000
_cell.angle_alpha   90.00
_cell.angle_beta   90.00
_cell.angle_gamma   90.00
#
_symmetry.space_group_name_H-M   'P 1'
#
loop_
_entity.id
_entity.type
_entity.pdbx_description
1 polymer ?
#
loop_
_entity_poly.entity_id
_entity_poly.type
_entity_poly.pdbx_seq_one_letter_code
_entity_poly.pdbx_strand_id
1 'polypeptide(L)'
;MASTAAVPNLAFRQLRGQRSAGEFAAVVRRAAREIGEQVACDARYIGRVESGEIRCPNYAYERVFLHMFPGASLADLGFSARESVRGRGARVVSEPPPVHGRRGDAAAPAPAAASPSGPHAPLLPHDSRPHHDHLFPHHDHPFLHRDHLLHRDTETDDIPEESDVLRRVFMTSGTTTVAAASLGLGGAPASAAQVSLPAQRRVGEAEVNAVEKAVRQIRLLDDRHGADGLYRRAAQPLRAAYELLDAGTTARRATSDRLHAGAGELAISVGWLAHDSGRFDDARSHYAEALATARLAGDAGLEAHAFCNTSFLARDAGRPREAVRAAEAGQRAARTLGSPRLLALLALREAGGRAGLGDRTGCDRAIGRARAAFDRGTAAGDPEWMSFFREAELELLEAQCWSALGDWSRAARHGLRATALQDAHFTRNLALYRAQLTGDLARAGRADEAAETGHQVLDLLTRVQSSRIRGMLAGAARVLEPRAGAAPVGAFLTRHQETFRGAESSPSGA
;
A
#
# COMPACT_ATOMS: atom_id res chain seq x y z
N MET A 1 13.85 22.34 22.42
CA MET A 1 13.90 22.17 20.96
C MET A 1 13.32 23.43 20.35
N ALA A 2 14.11 24.23 19.64
CA ALA A 2 13.66 25.47 19.04
C ALA A 2 12.74 25.13 17.85
N SER A 3 11.47 25.53 17.93
CA SER A 3 10.54 25.55 16.81
C SER A 3 11.10 26.51 15.78
N THR A 4 11.61 26.01 14.66
CA THR A 4 12.00 26.83 13.50
C THR A 4 10.72 27.46 12.96
N ALA A 5 10.55 28.76 13.20
CA ALA A 5 9.44 29.53 12.66
C ALA A 5 9.36 29.34 11.13
N ALA A 6 8.16 29.12 10.61
CA ALA A 6 7.93 28.96 9.16
C ALA A 6 8.34 30.28 8.47
N VAL A 7 9.23 30.21 7.48
CA VAL A 7 9.64 31.36 6.68
C VAL A 7 8.61 31.54 5.54
N PRO A 8 7.91 32.69 5.43
CA PRO A 8 6.94 32.92 4.39
C PRO A 8 7.53 32.83 2.97
N ASN A 9 6.83 32.19 2.05
CA ASN A 9 7.20 32.11 0.65
C ASN A 9 6.73 33.38 -0.09
N LEU A 10 7.55 34.40 -0.04
CA LEU A 10 7.25 35.69 -0.68
C LEU A 10 7.30 35.61 -2.22
N ALA A 11 8.18 34.78 -2.78
CA ALA A 11 8.28 34.57 -4.22
C ALA A 11 6.96 34.01 -4.78
N PHE A 12 6.39 32.99 -4.14
CA PHE A 12 5.11 32.42 -4.55
C PHE A 12 3.97 33.42 -4.42
N ARG A 13 3.99 34.25 -3.39
CA ARG A 13 3.01 35.32 -3.19
C ARG A 13 3.09 36.40 -4.29
N GLN A 14 4.30 36.75 -4.73
CA GLN A 14 4.50 37.68 -5.86
C GLN A 14 3.96 37.08 -7.17
N LEU A 15 4.16 35.79 -7.42
CA LEU A 15 3.65 35.08 -8.61
C LEU A 15 2.11 35.02 -8.64
N ARG A 16 1.44 34.98 -7.50
CA ARG A 16 0.00 35.11 -7.43
C ARG A 16 -0.50 36.50 -7.85
N GLY A 17 0.30 37.53 -7.61
CA GLY A 17 -0.03 38.90 -7.95
C GLY A 17 -1.27 39.42 -7.21
N GLN A 18 -2.15 40.11 -7.92
CA GLN A 18 -3.37 40.72 -7.37
C GLN A 18 -4.55 39.73 -7.22
N ARG A 19 -4.38 38.45 -7.65
CA ARG A 19 -5.44 37.45 -7.54
C ARG A 19 -5.67 37.07 -6.06
N SER A 20 -6.91 36.82 -5.71
CA SER A 20 -7.21 36.17 -4.41
C SER A 20 -6.64 34.76 -4.38
N ALA A 21 -6.41 34.20 -3.18
CA ALA A 21 -5.94 32.83 -3.03
C ALA A 21 -6.88 31.80 -3.69
N GLY A 22 -8.19 32.08 -3.69
CA GLY A 22 -9.21 31.24 -4.34
C GLY A 22 -9.14 31.28 -5.86
N GLU A 23 -9.01 32.46 -6.45
CA GLU A 23 -8.83 32.62 -7.89
C GLU A 23 -7.54 32.00 -8.39
N PHE A 24 -6.44 32.18 -7.64
CA PHE A 24 -5.17 31.56 -8.00
C PHE A 24 -5.24 30.02 -7.90
N ALA A 25 -5.92 29.49 -6.90
CA ALA A 25 -6.19 28.06 -6.80
C ALA A 25 -7.00 27.52 -8.00
N ALA A 26 -7.93 28.32 -8.53
CA ALA A 26 -8.68 27.96 -9.73
C ALA A 26 -7.76 27.91 -10.98
N VAL A 27 -6.79 28.84 -11.08
CA VAL A 27 -5.77 28.83 -12.15
C VAL A 27 -4.89 27.60 -12.04
N VAL A 28 -4.42 27.25 -10.83
CA VAL A 28 -3.63 26.04 -10.57
C VAL A 28 -4.39 24.78 -11.01
N ARG A 29 -5.67 24.65 -10.65
CA ARG A 29 -6.51 23.52 -11.08
C ARG A 29 -6.73 23.47 -12.59
N ARG A 30 -6.79 24.61 -13.27
CA ARG A 30 -6.86 24.67 -14.74
C ARG A 30 -5.58 24.18 -15.37
N ALA A 31 -4.43 24.71 -14.94
CA ALA A 31 -3.12 24.28 -15.41
C ALA A 31 -2.87 22.79 -15.16
N ALA A 32 -3.34 22.27 -14.02
CA ALA A 32 -3.28 20.85 -13.74
C ALA A 32 -4.03 20.01 -14.78
N ARG A 33 -5.24 20.43 -15.16
CA ARG A 33 -6.02 19.74 -16.22
C ARG A 33 -5.33 19.78 -17.58
N GLU A 34 -4.66 20.88 -17.91
CA GLU A 34 -3.93 21.03 -19.19
C GLU A 34 -2.81 19.98 -19.34
N ILE A 35 -2.18 19.58 -18.24
CA ILE A 35 -1.11 18.55 -18.21
C ILE A 35 -1.59 17.19 -17.70
N GLY A 36 -2.91 16.99 -17.59
CA GLY A 36 -3.48 15.71 -17.13
C GLY A 36 -3.25 15.42 -15.65
N GLU A 37 -2.84 16.43 -14.84
CA GLU A 37 -2.70 16.30 -13.40
C GLU A 37 -4.00 16.64 -12.69
N GLN A 38 -4.24 15.95 -11.57
CA GLN A 38 -5.37 16.25 -10.69
C GLN A 38 -4.83 16.73 -9.33
N VAL A 39 -5.07 17.99 -9.02
CA VAL A 39 -4.69 18.57 -7.73
C VAL A 39 -5.92 19.18 -7.05
N ALA A 40 -6.08 18.89 -5.77
CA ALA A 40 -7.13 19.48 -4.92
C ALA A 40 -6.66 20.83 -4.36
N CYS A 41 -6.29 21.75 -5.26
CA CYS A 41 -5.83 23.07 -4.87
C CYS A 41 -7.02 23.95 -4.47
N ASP A 42 -7.01 24.45 -3.23
CA ASP A 42 -7.97 25.43 -2.71
C ASP A 42 -7.26 26.67 -2.16
N ALA A 43 -8.02 27.67 -1.69
CA ALA A 43 -7.47 28.88 -1.10
C ALA A 43 -6.62 28.60 0.15
N ARG A 44 -6.97 27.55 0.91
CA ARG A 44 -6.23 27.13 2.11
C ARG A 44 -4.87 26.56 1.74
N TYR A 45 -4.78 25.74 0.67
CA TYR A 45 -3.53 25.22 0.18
C TYR A 45 -2.58 26.36 -0.25
N ILE A 46 -3.08 27.36 -1.00
CA ILE A 46 -2.29 28.54 -1.41
C ILE A 46 -1.81 29.29 -0.16
N GLY A 47 -2.66 29.51 0.84
CA GLY A 47 -2.28 30.16 2.09
C GLY A 47 -1.16 29.42 2.85
N ARG A 48 -1.18 28.08 2.86
CA ARG A 48 -0.14 27.24 3.49
C ARG A 48 1.19 27.29 2.73
N VAL A 49 1.15 27.42 1.41
CA VAL A 49 2.37 27.64 0.61
C VAL A 49 2.95 29.03 0.93
N GLU A 50 2.12 30.07 0.92
CA GLU A 50 2.56 31.44 1.16
C GLU A 50 3.06 31.68 2.60
N SER A 51 2.49 30.98 3.60
CA SER A 51 2.97 31.02 4.98
C SER A 51 4.27 30.26 5.21
N GLY A 52 4.74 29.50 4.21
CA GLY A 52 5.93 28.66 4.32
C GLY A 52 5.71 27.36 5.09
N GLU A 53 4.47 27.00 5.39
CA GLU A 53 4.12 25.71 5.99
C GLU A 53 4.40 24.57 5.00
N ILE A 54 4.07 24.78 3.71
CA ILE A 54 4.45 23.87 2.63
C ILE A 54 5.76 24.36 2.01
N ARG A 55 6.86 23.81 2.50
CA ARG A 55 8.22 24.21 2.07
C ARG A 55 8.67 23.53 0.77
N CYS A 56 8.05 22.43 0.38
CA CYS A 56 8.29 21.70 -0.85
C CYS A 56 6.96 21.09 -1.33
N PRO A 57 6.52 21.34 -2.58
CA PRO A 57 5.31 20.73 -3.10
C PRO A 57 5.51 19.25 -3.37
N ASN A 58 4.43 18.48 -3.44
CA ASN A 58 4.50 17.13 -3.94
C ASN A 58 4.72 17.14 -5.48
N TYR A 59 5.05 15.99 -6.05
CA TYR A 59 5.39 15.87 -7.48
C TYR A 59 4.28 16.33 -8.43
N ALA A 60 3.00 16.17 -8.08
CA ALA A 60 1.89 16.63 -8.91
C ALA A 60 1.84 18.16 -8.95
N TYR A 61 1.91 18.80 -7.78
CA TYR A 61 1.95 20.27 -7.71
C TYR A 61 3.25 20.85 -8.30
N GLU A 62 4.38 20.16 -8.14
CA GLU A 62 5.64 20.55 -8.77
C GLU A 62 5.50 20.64 -10.28
N ARG A 63 4.96 19.59 -10.95
CA ARG A 63 4.73 19.60 -12.38
C ARG A 63 3.76 20.71 -12.81
N VAL A 64 2.70 20.92 -12.03
CA VAL A 64 1.72 21.99 -12.31
C VAL A 64 2.37 23.36 -12.20
N PHE A 65 3.16 23.62 -11.17
CA PHE A 65 3.82 24.92 -11.00
C PHE A 65 4.89 25.16 -12.06
N LEU A 66 5.67 24.18 -12.44
CA LEU A 66 6.65 24.30 -13.52
C LEU A 66 5.98 24.47 -14.88
N HIS A 67 4.80 23.90 -15.10
CA HIS A 67 3.99 24.16 -16.29
C HIS A 67 3.42 25.58 -16.30
N MET A 68 2.96 26.08 -15.17
CA MET A 68 2.42 27.45 -15.04
C MET A 68 3.51 28.52 -15.20
N PHE A 69 4.74 28.20 -14.85
CA PHE A 69 5.89 29.13 -14.89
C PHE A 69 7.06 28.50 -15.66
N PRO A 70 6.97 28.45 -17.01
CA PRO A 70 8.00 27.85 -17.84
C PRO A 70 9.37 28.52 -17.65
N GLY A 71 10.40 27.71 -17.42
CA GLY A 71 11.77 28.19 -17.19
C GLY A 71 12.10 28.55 -15.73
N ALA A 72 11.13 28.56 -14.82
CA ALA A 72 11.39 28.72 -13.39
C ALA A 72 11.75 27.37 -12.75
N SER A 73 12.69 27.39 -11.82
CA SER A 73 12.96 26.25 -10.93
C SER A 73 12.09 26.33 -9.67
N LEU A 74 11.99 25.23 -8.92
CA LEU A 74 11.30 25.25 -7.62
C LEU A 74 11.89 26.30 -6.65
N ALA A 75 13.18 26.55 -6.73
CA ALA A 75 13.84 27.58 -5.92
C ALA A 75 13.38 28.99 -6.31
N ASP A 76 13.21 29.27 -7.61
CA ASP A 76 12.70 30.56 -8.08
C ASP A 76 11.23 30.80 -7.67
N LEU A 77 10.48 29.72 -7.47
CA LEU A 77 9.11 29.73 -6.93
C LEU A 77 9.12 29.82 -5.37
N GLY A 78 10.29 29.94 -4.74
CA GLY A 78 10.44 30.08 -3.29
C GLY A 78 10.28 28.76 -2.51
N PHE A 79 10.37 27.62 -3.16
CA PHE A 79 10.36 26.33 -2.51
C PHE A 79 11.77 25.86 -2.15
N SER A 80 11.91 25.16 -1.02
CA SER A 80 13.17 24.55 -0.63
C SER A 80 13.43 23.28 -1.44
N ALA A 81 14.72 23.01 -1.69
CA ALA A 81 15.11 21.74 -2.29
C ALA A 81 14.60 20.56 -1.44
N ARG A 82 14.10 19.52 -2.11
CA ARG A 82 13.47 18.37 -1.47
C ARG A 82 14.41 17.68 -0.46
N GLU A 83 15.70 17.68 -0.74
CA GLU A 83 16.75 17.13 0.13
C GLU A 83 16.91 17.92 1.43
N SER A 84 16.76 19.25 1.39
CA SER A 84 16.89 20.11 2.57
C SER A 84 15.66 20.01 3.50
N VAL A 85 14.46 19.74 2.94
CA VAL A 85 13.23 19.54 3.72
C VAL A 85 13.20 18.15 4.37
N ARG A 86 13.89 17.17 3.79
CA ARG A 86 13.98 15.79 4.29
C ARG A 86 15.16 15.56 5.25
N GLY A 87 15.84 16.60 5.70
CA GLY A 87 16.86 16.52 6.77
C GLY A 87 18.20 15.94 6.38
N ARG A 88 18.56 15.91 5.09
CA ARG A 88 19.97 15.71 4.67
C ARG A 88 20.70 17.04 4.75
N GLY A 89 21.32 17.31 5.90
CA GLY A 89 22.29 18.40 6.01
C GLY A 89 23.40 18.20 4.99
N ALA A 90 23.59 19.18 4.13
CA ALA A 90 24.75 19.27 3.27
C ALA A 90 26.01 19.23 4.14
N ARG A 91 26.86 18.23 3.97
CA ARG A 91 28.24 18.31 4.39
C ARG A 91 28.90 19.39 3.53
N VAL A 92 29.06 20.55 4.11
CA VAL A 92 29.97 21.56 3.59
C VAL A 92 31.39 20.93 3.60
N VAL A 93 31.92 20.73 2.41
CA VAL A 93 33.33 20.41 2.24
C VAL A 93 34.10 21.66 2.63
N SER A 94 34.59 21.69 3.85
CA SER A 94 35.59 22.68 4.28
C SER A 94 36.97 22.20 3.82
N GLU A 95 37.62 23.01 3.03
CA GLU A 95 38.99 22.91 2.60
C GLU A 95 39.94 22.86 3.83
N PRO A 96 40.98 22.01 3.86
CA PRO A 96 41.86 21.91 5.02
C PRO A 96 42.90 23.09 5.05
N PRO A 97 43.17 23.71 6.21
CA PRO A 97 44.27 24.65 6.34
C PRO A 97 45.62 23.92 6.48
N PRO A 98 46.74 24.61 6.18
CA PRO A 98 48.07 23.99 5.98
C PRO A 98 48.76 23.59 7.28
N VAL A 99 49.61 22.57 7.12
CA VAL A 99 50.43 21.90 8.11
C VAL A 99 51.48 22.84 8.71
N HIS A 100 51.56 22.92 10.04
CA HIS A 100 52.82 23.21 10.75
C HIS A 100 53.04 22.20 11.87
N GLY A 101 54.21 21.55 11.81
CA GLY A 101 54.62 20.50 12.68
C GLY A 101 55.12 20.92 14.06
N ARG A 102 55.14 19.97 14.98
CA ARG A 102 56.27 19.54 15.80
C ARG A 102 55.86 18.51 16.87
N ARG A 103 56.52 17.38 16.77
CA ARG A 103 57.23 16.56 17.78
C ARG A 103 56.72 16.50 19.22
N GLY A 104 56.63 15.24 19.67
CA GLY A 104 57.00 14.89 21.05
C GLY A 104 56.24 13.68 21.59
N ASP A 105 56.84 12.54 21.43
CA ASP A 105 57.20 11.46 22.36
C ASP A 105 56.16 10.80 23.28
N ALA A 106 56.14 9.51 23.11
CA ALA A 106 56.40 8.44 24.09
C ALA A 106 55.22 7.68 24.72
N ALA A 107 55.30 6.40 24.45
CA ALA A 107 55.13 5.25 25.35
C ALA A 107 53.73 4.65 25.62
N ALA A 108 53.58 3.45 25.06
CA ALA A 108 52.74 2.36 25.59
C ALA A 108 53.35 1.79 26.92
N PRO A 109 52.71 0.91 27.67
CA PRO A 109 52.30 -0.41 27.23
C PRO A 109 51.00 -0.98 27.88
N ALA A 110 50.49 -2.04 27.27
CA ALA A 110 49.61 -3.01 27.91
C ALA A 110 50.40 -3.91 28.92
N PRO A 111 49.75 -4.67 29.80
CA PRO A 111 49.37 -6.05 29.48
C PRO A 111 48.08 -6.60 30.17
N ALA A 112 47.43 -7.53 29.50
CA ALA A 112 47.35 -8.97 29.73
C ALA A 112 46.51 -9.52 30.93
N ALA A 113 45.52 -10.31 30.56
CA ALA A 113 45.16 -11.67 31.01
C ALA A 113 44.54 -11.92 32.39
N ALA A 114 43.39 -12.57 32.38
CA ALA A 114 43.20 -13.96 32.88
C ALA A 114 41.73 -14.39 32.94
N SER A 115 41.43 -15.52 32.27
CA SER A 115 40.31 -16.43 32.65
C SER A 115 40.74 -17.30 33.82
N PRO A 116 39.79 -17.92 34.57
CA PRO A 116 39.63 -19.35 34.42
C PRO A 116 38.18 -19.92 34.55
N SER A 117 37.93 -20.95 33.74
CA SER A 117 37.47 -22.30 34.04
C SER A 117 36.18 -22.55 34.87
N GLY A 118 35.24 -23.31 34.23
CA GLY A 118 34.08 -23.95 34.85
C GLY A 118 34.41 -25.07 35.88
N PRO A 119 33.44 -25.87 36.29
CA PRO A 119 32.97 -27.04 35.54
C PRO A 119 31.51 -27.56 35.79
N HIS A 120 31.10 -28.44 34.86
CA HIS A 120 30.26 -29.64 35.01
C HIS A 120 28.76 -29.60 35.33
N ALA A 121 28.04 -30.17 34.32
CA ALA A 121 26.71 -30.78 34.45
C ALA A 121 26.70 -32.03 35.32
N PRO A 122 25.52 -32.56 35.72
CA PRO A 122 25.12 -33.85 35.17
C PRO A 122 23.61 -34.01 34.80
N LEU A 123 23.41 -35.05 34.05
CA LEU A 123 22.30 -35.70 33.38
C LEU A 123 21.11 -36.15 34.25
N LEU A 124 19.91 -36.06 33.62
CA LEU A 124 18.65 -36.84 33.64
C LEU A 124 18.34 -37.85 34.77
N PRO A 125 17.03 -38.17 35.01
CA PRO A 125 16.30 -39.12 34.18
C PRO A 125 14.80 -38.86 33.92
N HIS A 126 14.26 -39.64 32.95
CA HIS A 126 12.88 -39.90 32.56
C HIS A 126 11.92 -40.17 33.73
N ASP A 127 10.64 -39.74 33.58
CA ASP A 127 9.52 -40.70 33.64
C ASP A 127 8.16 -40.09 33.20
N SER A 128 7.46 -40.87 32.35
CA SER A 128 6.06 -41.27 32.38
C SER A 128 4.92 -40.23 32.25
N ARG A 129 4.21 -40.36 31.13
CA ARG A 129 2.83 -39.88 30.87
C ARG A 129 1.82 -40.37 31.90
N PRO A 130 0.67 -39.68 32.05
CA PRO A 130 -0.53 -40.20 31.37
C PRO A 130 -1.38 -39.14 30.66
N HIS A 131 -2.12 -39.65 29.69
CA HIS A 131 -3.20 -39.01 28.92
C HIS A 131 -4.28 -38.40 29.82
N HIS A 132 -4.70 -37.16 29.46
CA HIS A 132 -6.06 -36.70 29.72
C HIS A 132 -6.59 -35.97 28.49
N ASP A 133 -7.60 -36.60 27.91
CA ASP A 133 -8.55 -35.97 26.98
C ASP A 133 -9.24 -34.80 27.65
N HIS A 134 -9.09 -33.60 27.12
CA HIS A 134 -10.03 -32.53 27.36
C HIS A 134 -10.49 -31.96 26.02
N LEU A 135 -11.74 -32.25 25.68
CA LEU A 135 -12.58 -31.58 24.70
C LEU A 135 -12.46 -30.07 24.91
N PHE A 136 -12.02 -29.36 23.90
CA PHE A 136 -12.23 -27.93 23.78
C PHE A 136 -13.38 -27.67 22.77
N PRO A 137 -14.34 -26.81 23.12
CA PRO A 137 -15.41 -26.45 22.21
C PRO A 137 -14.87 -25.64 21.03
N HIS A 138 -15.26 -26.03 19.85
CA HIS A 138 -15.02 -25.30 18.61
C HIS A 138 -15.70 -23.93 18.69
N HIS A 139 -14.91 -22.85 18.77
CA HIS A 139 -15.38 -21.52 18.48
C HIS A 139 -15.37 -21.34 16.96
N ASP A 140 -16.56 -21.31 16.40
CA ASP A 140 -16.81 -20.96 14.99
C ASP A 140 -16.24 -19.58 14.68
N HIS A 141 -15.19 -19.54 13.88
CA HIS A 141 -14.72 -18.33 13.25
C HIS A 141 -15.62 -17.98 12.05
N PRO A 142 -16.26 -16.80 12.01
CA PRO A 142 -17.28 -16.47 11.02
C PRO A 142 -16.74 -16.11 9.62
N PHE A 143 -15.57 -16.57 9.24
CA PHE A 143 -14.97 -16.31 7.92
C PHE A 143 -14.77 -17.56 7.04
N LEU A 144 -15.27 -18.73 7.45
CA LEU A 144 -15.15 -19.95 6.67
C LEU A 144 -16.53 -20.57 6.47
N HIS A 145 -17.33 -20.05 5.53
CA HIS A 145 -18.29 -20.88 4.84
C HIS A 145 -17.76 -21.19 3.45
N ARG A 146 -17.37 -22.41 3.34
CA ARG A 146 -17.01 -23.14 2.14
C ARG A 146 -18.30 -23.58 1.49
N ASP A 147 -18.73 -22.87 0.48
CA ASP A 147 -19.65 -23.41 -0.52
C ASP A 147 -18.89 -23.58 -1.83
N HIS A 148 -18.39 -24.81 -2.00
CA HIS A 148 -18.06 -25.34 -3.31
C HIS A 148 -19.38 -25.56 -4.07
N LEU A 149 -19.72 -24.63 -4.93
CA LEU A 149 -20.57 -24.90 -6.08
C LEU A 149 -19.78 -24.65 -7.34
N LEU A 150 -19.52 -25.75 -8.00
CA LEU A 150 -19.09 -25.86 -9.38
C LEU A 150 -19.88 -24.89 -10.24
N HIS A 151 -19.27 -23.85 -10.78
CA HIS A 151 -19.79 -23.14 -11.92
C HIS A 151 -18.90 -23.38 -13.11
N ARG A 152 -19.53 -24.09 -14.02
CA ARG A 152 -19.19 -24.37 -15.40
C ARG A 152 -19.00 -23.02 -16.13
N ASP A 153 -17.96 -22.99 -16.94
CA ASP A 153 -17.74 -21.96 -17.94
C ASP A 153 -18.98 -21.76 -18.81
N THR A 154 -19.48 -20.55 -18.84
CA THR A 154 -20.22 -20.00 -19.96
C THR A 154 -19.73 -18.59 -20.19
N GLU A 155 -19.25 -18.41 -21.41
CA GLU A 155 -18.92 -17.16 -22.06
C GLU A 155 -20.09 -16.17 -22.00
N THR A 156 -19.66 -14.92 -22.20
CA THR A 156 -20.34 -13.77 -22.84
C THR A 156 -20.72 -12.61 -21.95
N ASP A 157 -20.09 -11.52 -22.31
CA ASP A 157 -20.61 -10.24 -22.79
C ASP A 157 -21.11 -9.17 -21.82
N ASP A 158 -20.50 -8.01 -22.07
CA ASP A 158 -21.01 -6.65 -21.98
C ASP A 158 -21.65 -6.14 -20.67
N ILE A 159 -20.82 -5.36 -19.96
CA ILE A 159 -21.27 -4.28 -19.08
C ILE A 159 -20.89 -2.95 -19.76
N PRO A 160 -21.87 -2.18 -20.29
CA PRO A 160 -21.55 -1.18 -21.33
C PRO A 160 -21.06 0.18 -20.87
N GLU A 161 -21.35 0.77 -19.75
CA GLU A 161 -21.04 2.21 -19.57
C GLU A 161 -19.95 2.56 -18.55
N GLU A 162 -19.85 1.89 -17.42
CA GLU A 162 -18.75 2.15 -16.46
C GLU A 162 -17.41 1.63 -16.94
N SER A 163 -17.44 0.59 -17.77
CA SER A 163 -16.30 0.02 -18.47
C SER A 163 -15.60 1.03 -19.39
N ASP A 164 -16.36 1.91 -20.01
CA ASP A 164 -15.82 2.91 -20.95
C ASP A 164 -15.13 4.10 -20.26
N VAL A 165 -15.56 4.49 -19.08
CA VAL A 165 -14.89 5.54 -18.30
C VAL A 165 -13.52 5.04 -17.79
N LEU A 166 -13.46 3.83 -17.27
CA LEU A 166 -12.20 3.22 -16.85
C LEU A 166 -11.29 2.90 -18.05
N ARG A 167 -11.86 2.50 -19.18
CA ARG A 167 -11.15 2.29 -20.43
C ARG A 167 -10.60 3.61 -20.99
N ARG A 168 -11.37 4.70 -20.97
CA ARG A 168 -10.91 6.04 -21.38
C ARG A 168 -9.84 6.58 -20.43
N VAL A 169 -9.99 6.45 -19.11
CA VAL A 169 -8.98 6.87 -18.15
C VAL A 169 -7.67 6.10 -18.34
N PHE A 170 -7.74 4.79 -18.63
CA PHE A 170 -6.56 3.98 -18.93
C PHE A 170 -5.96 4.28 -20.31
N MET A 171 -6.78 4.62 -21.32
CA MET A 171 -6.35 4.94 -22.68
C MET A 171 -5.91 6.41 -22.85
N THR A 172 -6.54 7.37 -22.17
CA THR A 172 -6.25 8.79 -22.32
C THR A 172 -5.02 9.27 -21.52
N SER A 173 -4.49 8.44 -20.61
CA SER A 173 -3.24 8.74 -19.88
C SER A 173 -1.96 8.48 -20.70
N GLY A 174 -2.06 8.15 -21.98
CA GLY A 174 -0.93 7.70 -22.79
C GLY A 174 -0.82 8.35 -24.18
N THR A 175 -0.23 9.54 -24.26
CA THR A 175 0.41 10.00 -25.50
C THR A 175 1.85 9.48 -25.57
N THR A 176 2.02 8.16 -25.74
CA THR A 176 3.23 7.55 -26.30
C THR A 176 2.82 6.26 -26.99
N THR A 177 2.40 6.40 -28.22
CA THR A 177 1.81 5.36 -29.09
C THR A 177 2.71 4.15 -29.35
N VAL A 178 4.00 4.22 -29.10
CA VAL A 178 4.93 3.13 -29.40
C VAL A 178 5.10 2.17 -28.22
N ALA A 179 5.18 2.67 -27.00
CA ALA A 179 5.33 1.83 -25.80
C ALA A 179 4.01 1.16 -25.37
N ALA A 180 2.86 1.82 -25.61
CA ALA A 180 1.55 1.26 -25.31
C ALA A 180 1.18 0.08 -26.25
N ALA A 181 1.59 0.15 -27.52
CA ALA A 181 1.41 -0.95 -28.48
C ALA A 181 2.26 -2.17 -28.12
N SER A 182 3.44 -1.98 -27.54
CA SER A 182 4.32 -3.06 -27.13
C SER A 182 3.91 -3.75 -25.82
N LEU A 183 3.09 -3.12 -25.00
CA LEU A 183 2.53 -3.69 -23.78
C LEU A 183 1.07 -4.15 -23.92
N GLY A 184 0.54 -4.24 -25.14
CA GLY A 184 -0.84 -4.71 -25.37
C GLY A 184 -1.94 -3.77 -24.89
N LEU A 185 -1.61 -2.49 -24.58
CA LEU A 185 -2.55 -1.51 -24.04
C LEU A 185 -3.31 -0.71 -25.12
N GLY A 186 -3.06 -1.01 -26.41
CA GLY A 186 -3.76 -0.40 -27.54
C GLY A 186 -4.39 -1.49 -28.41
N GLY A 187 -5.70 -1.57 -28.41
CA GLY A 187 -6.46 -2.44 -29.33
C GLY A 187 -6.38 -1.91 -30.75
N ALA A 188 -5.56 -2.53 -31.59
CA ALA A 188 -5.66 -2.45 -33.05
C ALA A 188 -5.92 -3.86 -33.58
N PRO A 189 -6.75 -4.03 -34.65
CA PRO A 189 -7.07 -5.34 -35.18
C PRO A 189 -5.83 -6.01 -35.76
N ALA A 190 -5.62 -7.28 -35.40
CA ALA A 190 -4.54 -8.10 -35.92
C ALA A 190 -4.72 -8.33 -37.42
N SER A 191 -3.91 -7.68 -38.24
CA SER A 191 -3.66 -8.12 -39.61
C SER A 191 -2.70 -9.29 -39.55
N ALA A 192 -3.08 -10.38 -40.20
CA ALA A 192 -2.26 -11.57 -40.37
C ALA A 192 -0.93 -11.20 -41.05
N ALA A 193 0.16 -11.30 -40.32
CA ALA A 193 1.51 -11.14 -40.84
C ALA A 193 2.35 -12.35 -40.48
N GLN A 194 2.93 -12.90 -41.48
CA GLN A 194 3.94 -13.96 -41.67
C GLN A 194 4.76 -14.34 -40.43
N VAL A 195 4.86 -15.62 -40.19
CA VAL A 195 5.77 -16.27 -39.22
C VAL A 195 7.22 -15.98 -39.62
N SER A 196 7.74 -14.86 -39.12
CA SER A 196 9.19 -14.62 -39.06
C SER A 196 9.67 -15.11 -37.70
N LEU A 197 10.77 -15.85 -37.67
CA LEU A 197 11.50 -16.18 -36.45
C LEU A 197 11.62 -14.94 -35.56
N PRO A 198 11.35 -14.98 -34.26
CA PRO A 198 11.35 -13.83 -33.42
C PRO A 198 12.75 -13.20 -33.40
N ALA A 199 12.90 -12.07 -34.07
CA ALA A 199 14.07 -11.24 -33.89
C ALA A 199 14.15 -10.93 -32.37
N GLN A 200 15.28 -11.26 -31.72
CA GLN A 200 15.51 -11.00 -30.31
C GLN A 200 15.19 -9.52 -30.04
N ARG A 201 14.09 -9.28 -29.36
CA ARG A 201 13.60 -7.93 -29.07
C ARG A 201 14.56 -7.29 -28.07
N ARG A 202 15.22 -6.19 -28.48
CA ARG A 202 16.06 -5.42 -27.55
C ARG A 202 15.17 -4.65 -26.60
N VAL A 203 15.32 -4.91 -25.30
CA VAL A 203 14.64 -4.16 -24.24
C VAL A 203 15.49 -2.96 -23.88
N GLY A 204 14.92 -1.77 -24.03
CA GLY A 204 15.53 -0.49 -23.70
C GLY A 204 14.84 0.21 -22.51
N GLU A 205 15.27 1.44 -22.25
CA GLU A 205 14.73 2.28 -21.18
C GLU A 205 13.22 2.58 -21.38
N ALA A 206 12.74 2.62 -22.62
CA ALA A 206 11.34 2.93 -22.92
C ALA A 206 10.39 1.83 -22.39
N GLU A 207 10.75 0.56 -22.58
CA GLU A 207 9.99 -0.59 -22.12
C GLU A 207 9.98 -0.65 -20.58
N VAL A 208 11.13 -0.43 -19.94
CA VAL A 208 11.24 -0.39 -18.47
C VAL A 208 10.38 0.73 -17.90
N ASN A 209 10.48 1.93 -18.44
CA ASN A 209 9.68 3.07 -18.00
C ASN A 209 8.17 2.82 -18.17
N ALA A 210 7.76 2.07 -19.23
CA ALA A 210 6.37 1.70 -19.46
C ALA A 210 5.86 0.73 -18.37
N VAL A 211 6.67 -0.25 -17.96
CA VAL A 211 6.34 -1.18 -16.86
C VAL A 211 6.21 -0.42 -15.53
N GLU A 212 7.18 0.43 -15.19
CA GLU A 212 7.14 1.25 -13.97
C GLU A 212 5.92 2.20 -13.96
N LYS A 213 5.57 2.76 -15.12
CA LYS A 213 4.36 3.59 -15.28
C LYS A 213 3.10 2.79 -15.05
N ALA A 214 3.02 1.55 -15.56
CA ALA A 214 1.88 0.67 -15.35
C ALA A 214 1.66 0.38 -13.86
N VAL A 215 2.74 0.09 -13.10
CA VAL A 215 2.68 -0.09 -11.64
C VAL A 215 2.08 1.13 -10.96
N ARG A 216 2.59 2.33 -11.26
CA ARG A 216 2.08 3.57 -10.65
C ARG A 216 0.61 3.85 -11.01
N GLN A 217 0.22 3.58 -12.25
CA GLN A 217 -1.17 3.78 -12.70
C GLN A 217 -2.14 2.81 -12.01
N ILE A 218 -1.78 1.53 -11.89
CA ILE A 218 -2.61 0.54 -11.18
C ILE A 218 -2.84 0.98 -9.73
N ARG A 219 -1.80 1.39 -9.02
CA ARG A 219 -1.92 1.85 -7.63
C ARG A 219 -2.84 3.07 -7.48
N LEU A 220 -2.71 4.05 -8.39
CA LEU A 220 -3.57 5.24 -8.38
C LEU A 220 -5.04 4.93 -8.67
N LEU A 221 -5.30 3.98 -9.56
CA LEU A 221 -6.67 3.58 -9.91
C LEU A 221 -7.29 2.75 -8.78
N ASP A 222 -6.53 1.86 -8.14
CA ASP A 222 -6.98 1.09 -6.99
C ASP A 222 -7.36 2.00 -5.81
N ASP A 223 -6.53 2.97 -5.47
CA ASP A 223 -6.79 3.95 -4.40
C ASP A 223 -8.11 4.72 -4.57
N ARG A 224 -8.57 4.88 -5.82
CA ARG A 224 -9.79 5.63 -6.14
C ARG A 224 -11.02 4.75 -6.31
N HIS A 225 -10.88 3.64 -7.01
CA HIS A 225 -12.00 2.87 -7.53
C HIS A 225 -12.11 1.46 -6.95
N GLY A 226 -11.04 0.96 -6.29
CA GLY A 226 -10.95 -0.41 -5.83
C GLY A 226 -10.56 -1.39 -6.94
N ALA A 227 -10.52 -2.68 -6.58
CA ALA A 227 -9.84 -3.70 -7.36
C ALA A 227 -10.71 -4.42 -8.39
N ASP A 228 -12.03 -4.58 -8.15
CA ASP A 228 -12.86 -5.55 -8.85
C ASP A 228 -12.88 -5.35 -10.38
N GLY A 229 -13.04 -4.11 -10.85
CA GLY A 229 -13.02 -3.77 -12.28
C GLY A 229 -11.62 -3.67 -12.89
N LEU A 230 -10.59 -3.54 -12.05
CA LEU A 230 -9.23 -3.27 -12.49
C LEU A 230 -8.40 -4.54 -12.72
N TYR A 231 -8.68 -5.62 -11.97
CA TYR A 231 -7.90 -6.86 -11.98
C TYR A 231 -7.71 -7.46 -13.39
N ARG A 232 -8.81 -7.65 -14.14
CA ARG A 232 -8.74 -8.26 -15.50
C ARG A 232 -7.88 -7.43 -16.46
N ARG A 233 -7.91 -6.10 -16.34
CA ARG A 233 -7.14 -5.18 -17.21
C ARG A 233 -5.67 -5.15 -16.84
N ALA A 234 -5.35 -5.26 -15.56
CA ALA A 234 -3.99 -5.27 -15.06
C ALA A 234 -3.21 -6.55 -15.42
N ALA A 235 -3.90 -7.63 -15.78
CA ALA A 235 -3.27 -8.87 -16.23
C ALA A 235 -2.53 -8.74 -17.59
N GLN A 236 -2.96 -7.82 -18.47
CA GLN A 236 -2.29 -7.62 -19.76
C GLN A 236 -0.88 -7.02 -19.63
N PRO A 237 -0.69 -5.86 -18.95
CA PRO A 237 0.66 -5.32 -18.76
C PRO A 237 1.57 -6.27 -18.00
N LEU A 238 1.05 -7.09 -17.08
CA LEU A 238 1.84 -8.09 -16.37
C LEU A 238 2.39 -9.16 -17.32
N ARG A 239 1.53 -9.74 -18.19
CA ARG A 239 1.97 -10.69 -19.21
C ARG A 239 3.04 -10.10 -20.11
N ALA A 240 2.81 -8.89 -20.63
CA ALA A 240 3.78 -8.21 -21.49
C ALA A 240 5.12 -7.95 -20.78
N ALA A 241 5.13 -7.64 -19.49
CA ALA A 241 6.36 -7.47 -18.73
C ALA A 241 7.16 -8.78 -18.62
N TYR A 242 6.48 -9.92 -18.39
CA TYR A 242 7.14 -11.23 -18.36
C TYR A 242 7.61 -11.69 -19.74
N GLU A 243 6.85 -11.44 -20.80
CA GLU A 243 7.31 -11.67 -22.18
C GLU A 243 8.59 -10.89 -22.50
N LEU A 244 8.74 -9.67 -21.97
CA LEU A 244 9.97 -8.89 -22.11
C LEU A 244 11.14 -9.49 -21.32
N LEU A 245 10.88 -10.08 -20.15
CA LEU A 245 11.90 -10.79 -19.36
C LEU A 245 12.36 -12.09 -20.04
N ASP A 246 11.43 -12.86 -20.61
CA ASP A 246 11.70 -14.17 -21.19
C ASP A 246 12.35 -14.08 -22.57
N ALA A 247 11.89 -13.17 -23.42
CA ALA A 247 12.32 -13.05 -24.83
C ALA A 247 13.29 -11.90 -25.10
N GLY A 248 13.45 -10.97 -24.13
CA GLY A 248 14.20 -9.76 -24.29
C GLY A 248 15.69 -9.93 -23.99
N THR A 249 16.54 -9.29 -24.80
CA THR A 249 17.94 -9.10 -24.46
C THR A 249 18.14 -7.66 -24.00
N THR A 250 18.67 -7.49 -22.81
CA THR A 250 19.04 -6.18 -22.27
C THR A 250 20.51 -5.90 -22.53
N ALA A 251 20.82 -4.71 -23.09
CA ALA A 251 22.20 -4.32 -23.37
C ALA A 251 22.97 -3.92 -22.10
N ARG A 252 22.26 -3.59 -21.01
CA ARG A 252 22.84 -3.10 -19.77
C ARG A 252 22.23 -3.81 -18.56
N ARG A 253 23.08 -4.20 -17.62
CA ARG A 253 22.64 -4.84 -16.37
C ARG A 253 21.63 -3.98 -15.60
N ALA A 254 21.87 -2.68 -15.47
CA ALA A 254 20.94 -1.76 -14.79
C ALA A 254 19.54 -1.75 -15.41
N THR A 255 19.42 -1.86 -16.75
CA THR A 255 18.12 -1.94 -17.44
C THR A 255 17.45 -3.28 -17.13
N SER A 256 18.22 -4.38 -17.07
CA SER A 256 17.72 -5.70 -16.68
C SER A 256 17.23 -5.70 -15.22
N ASP A 257 18.01 -5.16 -14.30
CA ASP A 257 17.66 -5.10 -12.87
C ASP A 257 16.36 -4.30 -12.67
N ARG A 258 16.22 -3.15 -13.35
CA ARG A 258 14.98 -2.34 -13.31
C ARG A 258 13.79 -3.06 -13.94
N LEU A 259 13.99 -3.83 -15.02
CA LEU A 259 12.90 -4.59 -15.63
C LEU A 259 12.40 -5.69 -14.67
N HIS A 260 13.30 -6.43 -14.02
CA HIS A 260 12.93 -7.41 -13.00
C HIS A 260 12.19 -6.78 -11.82
N ALA A 261 12.71 -5.68 -11.29
CA ALA A 261 12.06 -4.95 -10.20
C ALA A 261 10.66 -4.46 -10.62
N GLY A 262 10.53 -3.87 -11.82
CA GLY A 262 9.26 -3.39 -12.34
C GLY A 262 8.24 -4.50 -12.59
N ALA A 263 8.66 -5.64 -13.17
CA ALA A 263 7.79 -6.79 -13.39
C ALA A 263 7.33 -7.41 -12.07
N GLY A 264 8.23 -7.55 -11.09
CA GLY A 264 7.88 -8.04 -9.77
C GLY A 264 6.93 -7.12 -9.02
N GLU A 265 7.14 -5.80 -9.06
CA GLU A 265 6.23 -4.81 -8.48
C GLU A 265 4.86 -4.81 -9.18
N LEU A 266 4.84 -5.08 -10.48
CA LEU A 266 3.60 -5.23 -11.24
C LEU A 266 2.85 -6.50 -10.83
N ALA A 267 3.56 -7.61 -10.65
CA ALA A 267 2.98 -8.85 -10.13
C ALA A 267 2.39 -8.67 -8.73
N ILE A 268 3.09 -7.95 -7.84
CA ILE A 268 2.55 -7.61 -6.51
C ILE A 268 1.29 -6.75 -6.64
N SER A 269 1.28 -5.76 -7.53
CA SER A 269 0.13 -4.87 -7.71
C SER A 269 -1.09 -5.63 -8.25
N VAL A 270 -0.90 -6.52 -9.24
CA VAL A 270 -1.97 -7.39 -9.76
C VAL A 270 -2.43 -8.39 -8.71
N GLY A 271 -1.49 -8.97 -7.96
CA GLY A 271 -1.79 -9.84 -6.81
C GLY A 271 -2.62 -9.14 -5.73
N TRP A 272 -2.36 -7.87 -5.48
CA TRP A 272 -3.17 -7.06 -4.57
C TRP A 272 -4.59 -6.87 -5.08
N LEU A 273 -4.77 -6.56 -6.37
CA LEU A 273 -6.11 -6.46 -6.97
C LEU A 273 -6.88 -7.78 -6.86
N ALA A 274 -6.21 -8.91 -7.11
CA ALA A 274 -6.80 -10.23 -6.93
C ALA A 274 -7.21 -10.47 -5.47
N HIS A 275 -6.35 -10.09 -4.51
CA HIS A 275 -6.62 -10.24 -3.07
C HIS A 275 -7.84 -9.39 -2.64
N ASP A 276 -7.91 -8.13 -3.04
CA ASP A 276 -9.02 -7.22 -2.69
C ASP A 276 -10.35 -7.63 -3.36
N SER A 277 -10.25 -8.34 -4.49
CA SER A 277 -11.40 -8.95 -5.20
C SER A 277 -11.78 -10.34 -4.66
N GLY A 278 -11.16 -10.82 -3.58
CA GLY A 278 -11.44 -12.14 -2.99
C GLY A 278 -10.85 -13.33 -3.77
N ARG A 279 -10.03 -13.10 -4.79
CA ARG A 279 -9.40 -14.12 -5.64
C ARG A 279 -8.08 -14.59 -5.02
N PHE A 280 -8.15 -15.28 -3.90
CA PHE A 280 -6.98 -15.58 -3.06
C PHE A 280 -5.95 -16.50 -3.72
N ASP A 281 -6.38 -17.44 -4.57
CA ASP A 281 -5.47 -18.34 -5.28
C ASP A 281 -4.69 -17.61 -6.38
N ASP A 282 -5.36 -16.71 -7.12
CA ASP A 282 -4.71 -15.84 -8.10
C ASP A 282 -3.69 -14.92 -7.41
N ALA A 283 -4.10 -14.28 -6.30
CA ALA A 283 -3.21 -13.43 -5.51
C ALA A 283 -1.98 -14.18 -5.03
N ARG A 284 -2.17 -15.42 -4.56
CA ARG A 284 -1.06 -16.29 -4.12
C ARG A 284 -0.08 -16.58 -5.25
N SER A 285 -0.58 -16.89 -6.45
CA SER A 285 0.24 -17.14 -7.63
C SER A 285 1.06 -15.92 -8.00
N HIS A 286 0.46 -14.74 -8.06
CA HIS A 286 1.16 -13.51 -8.39
C HIS A 286 2.23 -13.12 -7.35
N TYR A 287 1.96 -13.31 -6.06
CA TYR A 287 2.97 -13.06 -5.02
C TYR A 287 4.12 -14.08 -5.05
N ALA A 288 3.84 -15.33 -5.39
CA ALA A 288 4.88 -16.35 -5.57
C ALA A 288 5.78 -16.03 -6.76
N GLU A 289 5.20 -15.55 -7.87
CA GLU A 289 5.93 -15.13 -9.07
C GLU A 289 6.79 -13.89 -8.77
N ALA A 290 6.26 -12.88 -8.08
CA ALA A 290 7.03 -11.73 -7.62
C ALA A 290 8.22 -12.13 -6.74
N LEU A 291 8.01 -13.10 -5.83
CA LEU A 291 9.06 -13.62 -4.96
C LEU A 291 10.15 -14.35 -5.74
N ALA A 292 9.78 -15.15 -6.73
CA ALA A 292 10.73 -15.81 -7.62
C ALA A 292 11.57 -14.79 -8.41
N THR A 293 10.90 -13.75 -8.97
CA THR A 293 11.54 -12.65 -9.69
C THR A 293 12.52 -11.88 -8.80
N ALA A 294 12.12 -11.56 -7.56
CA ALA A 294 12.97 -10.88 -6.58
C ALA A 294 14.25 -11.67 -6.28
N ARG A 295 14.13 -12.97 -6.10
CA ARG A 295 15.27 -13.86 -5.80
C ARG A 295 16.21 -13.99 -6.99
N LEU A 296 15.66 -14.10 -8.21
CA LEU A 296 16.45 -14.14 -9.44
C LEU A 296 17.24 -12.85 -9.64
N ALA A 297 16.63 -11.71 -9.34
CA ALA A 297 17.25 -10.39 -9.43
C ALA A 297 18.18 -10.07 -8.25
N GLY A 298 18.11 -10.80 -7.15
CA GLY A 298 18.81 -10.47 -5.91
C GLY A 298 18.26 -9.19 -5.24
N ASP A 299 17.00 -8.84 -5.48
CA ASP A 299 16.35 -7.63 -4.96
C ASP A 299 15.67 -7.90 -3.61
N ALA A 300 16.36 -7.55 -2.52
CA ALA A 300 15.86 -7.72 -1.16
C ALA A 300 14.63 -6.83 -0.86
N GLY A 301 14.48 -5.68 -1.54
CA GLY A 301 13.33 -4.79 -1.38
C GLY A 301 12.07 -5.41 -1.95
N LEU A 302 12.16 -5.92 -3.17
CA LEU A 302 11.08 -6.63 -3.83
C LEU A 302 10.74 -7.94 -3.07
N GLU A 303 11.75 -8.67 -2.57
CA GLU A 303 11.54 -9.87 -1.76
C GLU A 303 10.75 -9.55 -0.47
N ALA A 304 11.13 -8.49 0.24
CA ALA A 304 10.44 -8.03 1.44
C ALA A 304 9.00 -7.60 1.13
N HIS A 305 8.76 -6.93 -0.01
CA HIS A 305 7.43 -6.53 -0.46
C HIS A 305 6.54 -7.74 -0.77
N ALA A 306 7.05 -8.71 -1.52
CA ALA A 306 6.32 -9.94 -1.83
C ALA A 306 5.94 -10.72 -0.55
N PHE A 307 6.86 -10.86 0.40
CA PHE A 307 6.56 -11.48 1.71
C PHE A 307 5.55 -10.69 2.53
N CYS A 308 5.59 -9.35 2.51
CA CYS A 308 4.62 -8.50 3.20
C CYS A 308 3.19 -8.81 2.72
N ASN A 309 2.98 -8.88 1.40
CA ASN A 309 1.67 -9.16 0.82
C ASN A 309 1.28 -10.64 0.98
N THR A 310 2.22 -11.58 0.87
CA THR A 310 1.97 -13.00 1.17
C THR A 310 1.50 -13.19 2.62
N SER A 311 2.12 -12.48 3.58
CA SER A 311 1.69 -12.53 4.98
C SER A 311 0.27 -12.01 5.15
N PHE A 312 -0.07 -10.92 4.48
CA PHE A 312 -1.40 -10.32 4.54
C PHE A 312 -2.46 -11.26 3.96
N LEU A 313 -2.21 -11.78 2.75
CA LEU A 313 -3.07 -12.77 2.11
C LEU A 313 -3.27 -14.02 2.97
N ALA A 314 -2.19 -14.55 3.55
CA ALA A 314 -2.25 -15.75 4.39
C ALA A 314 -3.13 -15.53 5.64
N ARG A 315 -3.06 -14.34 6.26
CA ARG A 315 -3.94 -13.95 7.37
C ARG A 315 -5.41 -13.94 6.92
N ASP A 316 -5.71 -13.24 5.82
CA ASP A 316 -7.09 -13.09 5.32
C ASP A 316 -7.67 -14.43 4.80
N ALA A 317 -6.80 -15.34 4.37
CA ALA A 317 -7.16 -16.71 3.98
C ALA A 317 -7.26 -17.70 5.17
N GLY A 318 -7.21 -17.21 6.42
CA GLY A 318 -7.30 -18.07 7.62
C GLY A 318 -6.10 -18.98 7.85
N ARG A 319 -4.91 -18.60 7.36
CA ARG A 319 -3.64 -19.34 7.50
C ARG A 319 -2.62 -18.59 8.36
N PRO A 320 -2.91 -18.37 9.67
CA PRO A 320 -2.14 -17.47 10.50
C PRO A 320 -0.69 -17.94 10.73
N ARG A 321 -0.40 -19.26 10.73
CA ARG A 321 0.97 -19.77 10.82
C ARG A 321 1.80 -19.38 9.59
N GLU A 322 1.21 -19.44 8.39
CA GLU A 322 1.84 -18.99 7.15
C GLU A 322 2.08 -17.48 7.19
N ALA A 323 1.11 -16.71 7.68
CA ALA A 323 1.22 -15.26 7.83
C ALA A 323 2.43 -14.87 8.70
N VAL A 324 2.61 -15.49 9.86
CA VAL A 324 3.78 -15.25 10.73
C VAL A 324 5.09 -15.57 10.01
N ARG A 325 5.18 -16.75 9.36
CA ARG A 325 6.42 -17.17 8.66
C ARG A 325 6.79 -16.23 7.52
N ALA A 326 5.80 -15.80 6.74
CA ALA A 326 6.01 -14.84 5.66
C ALA A 326 6.48 -13.48 6.19
N ALA A 327 5.84 -12.97 7.26
CA ALA A 327 6.25 -11.72 7.89
C ALA A 327 7.69 -11.77 8.43
N GLU A 328 8.07 -12.87 9.10
CA GLU A 328 9.43 -13.08 9.59
C GLU A 328 10.45 -13.20 8.45
N ALA A 329 10.09 -13.82 7.34
CA ALA A 329 10.93 -13.88 6.14
C ALA A 329 11.12 -12.47 5.53
N GLY A 330 10.03 -11.70 5.41
CA GLY A 330 10.10 -10.31 4.96
C GLY A 330 10.97 -9.43 5.86
N GLN A 331 10.85 -9.58 7.19
CA GLN A 331 11.73 -8.86 8.13
C GLN A 331 13.22 -9.22 7.94
N ARG A 332 13.53 -10.49 7.62
CA ARG A 332 14.92 -10.89 7.31
C ARG A 332 15.42 -10.23 6.03
N ALA A 333 14.61 -10.22 4.96
CA ALA A 333 14.96 -9.58 3.70
C ALA A 333 15.16 -8.07 3.87
N ALA A 334 14.32 -7.42 4.71
CA ALA A 334 14.35 -5.98 4.93
C ALA A 334 15.50 -5.48 5.82
N ARG A 335 16.26 -6.35 6.49
CA ARG A 335 17.27 -5.94 7.51
C ARG A 335 18.32 -4.97 6.99
N THR A 336 18.76 -5.12 5.76
CA THR A 336 19.83 -4.32 5.15
C THR A 336 19.34 -3.09 4.40
N LEU A 337 18.01 -2.92 4.26
CA LEU A 337 17.44 -1.85 3.45
C LEU A 337 17.43 -0.48 4.14
N GLY A 338 17.68 -0.43 5.44
CA GLY A 338 17.68 0.83 6.19
C GLY A 338 16.31 1.52 6.24
N SER A 339 15.20 0.76 6.14
CA SER A 339 13.83 1.27 6.19
C SER A 339 13.13 0.90 7.50
N PRO A 340 13.06 1.80 8.48
CA PRO A 340 12.30 1.58 9.70
C PRO A 340 10.80 1.40 9.43
N ARG A 341 10.26 2.11 8.45
CA ARG A 341 8.85 2.03 8.04
C ARG A 341 8.49 0.64 7.52
N LEU A 342 9.33 0.04 6.67
CA LEU A 342 9.12 -1.32 6.17
C LEU A 342 9.19 -2.35 7.29
N LEU A 343 10.16 -2.22 8.20
CA LEU A 343 10.25 -3.09 9.37
C LEU A 343 9.04 -2.96 10.29
N ALA A 344 8.50 -1.74 10.47
CA ALA A 344 7.27 -1.51 11.23
C ALA A 344 6.06 -2.22 10.58
N LEU A 345 5.88 -2.08 9.26
CA LEU A 345 4.81 -2.75 8.54
C LEU A 345 4.91 -4.28 8.65
N LEU A 346 6.10 -4.83 8.46
CA LEU A 346 6.34 -6.28 8.54
C LEU A 346 6.12 -6.82 9.96
N ALA A 347 6.45 -6.03 11.00
CA ALA A 347 6.15 -6.39 12.38
C ALA A 347 4.63 -6.40 12.65
N LEU A 348 3.84 -5.49 12.03
CA LEU A 348 2.38 -5.53 12.09
C LEU A 348 1.79 -6.71 11.33
N ARG A 349 2.39 -7.11 10.20
CA ARG A 349 2.01 -8.36 9.51
C ARG A 349 2.22 -9.58 10.41
N GLU A 350 3.35 -9.64 11.14
CA GLU A 350 3.60 -10.68 12.14
C GLU A 350 2.56 -10.62 13.27
N ALA A 351 2.27 -9.41 13.79
CA ALA A 351 1.27 -9.21 14.83
C ALA A 351 -0.11 -9.75 14.41
N GLY A 352 -0.54 -9.45 13.18
CA GLY A 352 -1.81 -9.97 12.64
C GLY A 352 -1.84 -11.50 12.54
N GLY A 353 -0.75 -12.13 12.12
CA GLY A 353 -0.62 -13.58 12.11
C GLY A 353 -0.67 -14.19 13.53
N ARG A 354 0.02 -13.59 14.50
CA ARG A 354 0.01 -14.01 15.91
C ARG A 354 -1.36 -13.83 16.56
N ALA A 355 -2.03 -12.71 16.24
CA ALA A 355 -3.42 -12.48 16.68
C ALA A 355 -4.36 -13.58 16.16
N GLY A 356 -4.23 -13.98 14.90
CA GLY A 356 -4.99 -15.09 14.30
C GLY A 356 -4.68 -16.47 14.92
N LEU A 357 -3.55 -16.61 15.61
CA LEU A 357 -3.20 -17.80 16.41
C LEU A 357 -3.71 -17.72 17.86
N GLY A 358 -4.31 -16.60 18.27
CA GLY A 358 -4.64 -16.33 19.67
C GLY A 358 -3.41 -16.00 20.55
N ASP A 359 -2.22 -15.85 19.97
CA ASP A 359 -0.99 -15.50 20.68
C ASP A 359 -0.96 -14.00 21.03
N ARG A 360 -1.71 -13.63 22.08
CA ARG A 360 -1.81 -12.25 22.57
C ARG A 360 -0.43 -11.67 22.92
N THR A 361 0.38 -12.43 23.62
CA THR A 361 1.70 -11.97 24.07
C THR A 361 2.65 -11.74 22.89
N GLY A 362 2.65 -12.64 21.90
CA GLY A 362 3.43 -12.47 20.67
C GLY A 362 2.94 -11.30 19.84
N CYS A 363 1.62 -11.10 19.77
CA CYS A 363 1.00 -9.97 19.09
C CYS A 363 1.42 -8.64 19.73
N ASP A 364 1.28 -8.49 21.06
CA ASP A 364 1.69 -7.29 21.81
C ASP A 364 3.17 -6.94 21.57
N ARG A 365 4.05 -7.94 21.64
CA ARG A 365 5.48 -7.75 21.37
C ARG A 365 5.74 -7.28 19.94
N ALA A 366 5.05 -7.85 18.98
CA ALA A 366 5.20 -7.46 17.57
C ALA A 366 4.68 -6.03 17.33
N ILE A 367 3.54 -5.65 17.90
CA ILE A 367 3.02 -4.26 17.89
C ILE A 367 4.03 -3.31 18.54
N GLY A 368 4.60 -3.67 19.69
CA GLY A 368 5.63 -2.83 20.34
C GLY A 368 6.84 -2.59 19.45
N ARG A 369 7.34 -3.62 18.75
CA ARG A 369 8.42 -3.45 17.77
C ARG A 369 8.01 -2.57 16.58
N ALA A 370 6.77 -2.73 16.10
CA ALA A 370 6.24 -1.93 15.00
C ALA A 370 6.20 -0.45 15.35
N ARG A 371 5.66 -0.09 16.54
CA ARG A 371 5.61 1.29 17.02
C ARG A 371 7.01 1.88 17.18
N ALA A 372 7.91 1.17 17.86
CA ALA A 372 9.29 1.61 18.04
C ALA A 372 10.03 1.81 16.69
N ALA A 373 9.72 1.01 15.68
CA ALA A 373 10.28 1.19 14.35
C ALA A 373 9.61 2.37 13.62
N PHE A 374 8.30 2.55 13.74
CA PHE A 374 7.55 3.64 13.14
C PHE A 374 7.96 5.01 13.67
N ASP A 375 8.22 5.12 14.98
CA ASP A 375 8.61 6.35 15.67
C ASP A 375 9.99 6.87 15.24
N ARG A 376 10.82 6.01 14.62
CA ARG A 376 12.08 6.44 13.99
C ARG A 376 11.88 7.31 12.73
N GLY A 377 10.64 7.42 12.26
CA GLY A 377 10.26 8.27 11.13
C GLY A 377 10.57 7.65 9.77
N THR A 378 10.55 8.52 8.76
CA THR A 378 10.87 8.15 7.38
C THR A 378 12.37 8.15 7.14
N ALA A 379 12.86 7.24 6.32
CA ALA A 379 14.26 7.10 5.95
C ALA A 379 14.46 7.09 4.43
N ALA A 380 15.71 7.33 4.00
CA ALA A 380 16.07 7.29 2.58
C ALA A 380 15.91 5.89 1.96
N GLY A 381 15.95 4.85 2.81
CA GLY A 381 15.76 3.47 2.40
C GLY A 381 14.28 3.06 2.31
N ASP A 382 13.33 3.95 2.60
CA ASP A 382 11.91 3.62 2.48
C ASP A 382 11.55 3.43 1.00
N PRO A 383 11.02 2.27 0.60
CA PRO A 383 10.55 2.05 -0.76
C PRO A 383 9.43 3.01 -1.16
N GLU A 384 9.36 3.39 -2.43
CA GLU A 384 8.34 4.33 -2.94
C GLU A 384 6.90 3.86 -2.63
N TRP A 385 6.65 2.56 -2.73
CA TRP A 385 5.34 1.98 -2.46
C TRP A 385 4.88 2.11 -1.00
N MET A 386 5.77 2.41 -0.05
CA MET A 386 5.45 2.63 1.37
C MET A 386 4.75 3.97 1.67
N SER A 387 4.49 4.80 0.66
CA SER A 387 3.85 6.10 0.82
C SER A 387 2.46 6.04 1.49
N PHE A 388 1.75 4.90 1.37
CA PHE A 388 0.47 4.66 2.04
C PHE A 388 0.62 4.41 3.55
N PHE A 389 1.76 3.86 4.00
CA PHE A 389 1.95 3.45 5.38
C PHE A 389 2.24 4.66 6.28
N ARG A 390 1.17 5.28 6.74
CA ARG A 390 1.13 6.41 7.66
C ARG A 390 0.51 6.01 8.99
N GLU A 391 0.35 6.96 9.92
CA GLU A 391 -0.25 6.71 11.23
C GLU A 391 -1.66 6.11 11.13
N ALA A 392 -2.47 6.56 10.18
CA ALA A 392 -3.79 6.00 9.92
C ALA A 392 -3.76 4.50 9.63
N GLU A 393 -2.82 4.05 8.78
CA GLU A 393 -2.65 2.63 8.46
C GLU A 393 -2.08 1.83 9.64
N LEU A 394 -1.14 2.41 10.41
CA LEU A 394 -0.63 1.80 11.65
C LEU A 394 -1.79 1.49 12.61
N GLU A 395 -2.66 2.49 12.87
CA GLU A 395 -3.81 2.36 13.76
C GLU A 395 -4.83 1.32 13.23
N LEU A 396 -5.07 1.29 11.90
CA LEU A 396 -5.93 0.26 11.32
C LEU A 396 -5.39 -1.15 11.53
N LEU A 397 -4.09 -1.36 11.27
CA LEU A 397 -3.48 -2.69 11.41
C LEU A 397 -3.48 -3.16 12.86
N GLU A 398 -3.34 -2.25 13.82
CA GLU A 398 -3.53 -2.57 15.24
C GLU A 398 -4.98 -2.89 15.57
N ALA A 399 -5.95 -2.12 15.03
CA ALA A 399 -7.36 -2.45 15.18
C ALA A 399 -7.66 -3.89 14.72
N GLN A 400 -7.12 -4.29 13.57
CA GLN A 400 -7.28 -5.63 13.04
C GLN A 400 -6.67 -6.72 13.95
N CYS A 401 -5.55 -6.43 14.61
CA CYS A 401 -4.94 -7.35 15.58
C CYS A 401 -5.84 -7.55 16.81
N TRP A 402 -6.35 -6.46 17.39
CA TRP A 402 -7.25 -6.51 18.55
C TRP A 402 -8.59 -7.15 18.21
N SER A 403 -9.10 -6.87 17.02
CA SER A 403 -10.31 -7.51 16.48
C SER A 403 -10.14 -9.03 16.40
N ALA A 404 -9.03 -9.51 15.84
CA ALA A 404 -8.72 -10.94 15.76
C ALA A 404 -8.54 -11.62 17.14
N LEU A 405 -8.11 -10.87 18.16
CA LEU A 405 -7.98 -11.34 19.55
C LEU A 405 -9.29 -11.21 20.36
N GLY A 406 -10.38 -10.72 19.75
CA GLY A 406 -11.68 -10.53 20.40
C GLY A 406 -11.75 -9.31 21.34
N ASP A 407 -10.75 -8.43 21.35
CA ASP A 407 -10.75 -7.18 22.10
C ASP A 407 -11.41 -6.06 21.30
N TRP A 408 -12.72 -6.22 21.09
CA TRP A 408 -13.51 -5.35 20.21
C TRP A 408 -13.51 -3.89 20.65
N SER A 409 -13.51 -3.63 21.95
CA SER A 409 -13.46 -2.27 22.48
C SER A 409 -12.14 -1.58 22.16
N ARG A 410 -11.04 -2.30 22.24
CA ARG A 410 -9.71 -1.79 21.88
C ARG A 410 -9.59 -1.63 20.36
N ALA A 411 -10.08 -2.61 19.59
CA ALA A 411 -10.15 -2.54 18.13
C ALA A 411 -10.92 -1.30 17.66
N ALA A 412 -12.12 -1.03 18.23
CA ALA A 412 -12.92 0.13 17.89
C ALA A 412 -12.21 1.47 18.21
N ARG A 413 -11.47 1.57 19.32
CA ARG A 413 -10.69 2.79 19.62
C ARG A 413 -9.62 3.07 18.57
N HIS A 414 -8.85 2.05 18.16
CA HIS A 414 -7.87 2.16 17.10
C HIS A 414 -8.52 2.46 15.75
N GLY A 415 -9.66 1.80 15.43
CA GLY A 415 -10.43 2.04 14.21
C GLY A 415 -10.96 3.48 14.11
N LEU A 416 -11.49 4.04 15.22
CA LEU A 416 -11.90 5.45 15.28
C LEU A 416 -10.72 6.39 15.00
N ARG A 417 -9.56 6.13 15.60
CA ARG A 417 -8.35 6.93 15.36
C ARG A 417 -7.87 6.81 13.91
N ALA A 418 -7.86 5.59 13.36
CA ALA A 418 -7.50 5.36 11.96
C ALA A 418 -8.40 6.15 11.00
N THR A 419 -9.72 6.11 11.20
CA THR A 419 -10.67 6.86 10.35
C THR A 419 -10.55 8.37 10.50
N ALA A 420 -10.24 8.87 11.70
CA ALA A 420 -10.03 10.29 11.95
C ALA A 420 -8.74 10.84 11.32
N LEU A 421 -7.69 10.01 11.23
CA LEU A 421 -6.39 10.36 10.65
C LEU A 421 -6.35 10.21 9.13
N GLN A 422 -7.29 9.45 8.55
CA GLN A 422 -7.29 9.17 7.12
C GLN A 422 -7.77 10.38 6.32
N ASP A 423 -6.99 10.74 5.31
CA ASP A 423 -7.38 11.78 4.37
C ASP A 423 -8.55 11.29 3.50
N ALA A 424 -9.60 12.10 3.40
CA ALA A 424 -10.81 11.81 2.63
C ALA A 424 -10.53 11.59 1.12
N HIS A 425 -9.37 12.03 0.64
CA HIS A 425 -8.95 11.80 -0.75
C HIS A 425 -8.72 10.30 -1.04
N PHE A 426 -8.29 9.53 -0.06
CA PHE A 426 -8.12 8.07 -0.18
C PHE A 426 -9.45 7.36 0.09
N THR A 427 -10.41 7.54 -0.84
CA THR A 427 -11.79 7.10 -0.69
C THR A 427 -11.90 5.60 -0.42
N ARG A 428 -11.12 4.77 -1.14
CA ARG A 428 -11.11 3.32 -0.98
C ARG A 428 -10.60 2.92 0.41
N ASN A 429 -9.50 3.51 0.87
CA ASN A 429 -8.96 3.20 2.19
C ASN A 429 -9.90 3.65 3.31
N LEU A 430 -10.54 4.82 3.15
CA LEU A 430 -11.54 5.30 4.11
C LEU A 430 -12.74 4.35 4.20
N ALA A 431 -13.22 3.82 3.07
CA ALA A 431 -14.28 2.82 3.05
C ALA A 431 -13.87 1.53 3.79
N LEU A 432 -12.64 1.05 3.55
CA LEU A 432 -12.07 -0.13 4.22
C LEU A 432 -11.99 0.08 5.75
N TYR A 433 -11.47 1.23 6.18
CA TYR A 433 -11.31 1.55 7.61
C TYR A 433 -12.65 1.62 8.32
N ARG A 434 -13.63 2.28 7.71
CA ARG A 434 -14.99 2.35 8.24
C ARG A 434 -15.68 0.99 8.27
N ALA A 435 -15.48 0.14 7.24
CA ALA A 435 -16.04 -1.22 7.24
C ALA A 435 -15.47 -2.07 8.39
N GLN A 436 -14.16 -1.97 8.64
CA GLN A 436 -13.52 -2.61 9.80
C GLN A 436 -14.12 -2.08 11.11
N LEU A 437 -14.20 -0.76 11.26
CA LEU A 437 -14.75 -0.11 12.44
C LEU A 437 -16.22 -0.50 12.68
N THR A 438 -17.06 -0.56 11.62
CA THR A 438 -18.44 -1.02 11.72
C THR A 438 -18.53 -2.39 12.37
N GLY A 439 -17.71 -3.33 11.92
CA GLY A 439 -17.66 -4.69 12.48
C GLY A 439 -17.19 -4.72 13.94
N ASP A 440 -16.20 -3.92 14.29
CA ASP A 440 -15.64 -3.86 15.64
C ASP A 440 -16.61 -3.19 16.62
N LEU A 441 -17.28 -2.09 16.21
CA LEU A 441 -18.34 -1.43 17.00
C LEU A 441 -19.53 -2.37 17.23
N ALA A 442 -19.97 -3.07 16.20
CA ALA A 442 -21.09 -4.04 16.32
C ALA A 442 -20.79 -5.11 17.36
N ARG A 443 -19.58 -5.70 17.33
CA ARG A 443 -19.13 -6.71 18.27
C ARG A 443 -18.85 -6.16 19.67
N ALA A 444 -18.42 -4.90 19.77
CA ALA A 444 -18.27 -4.19 21.03
C ALA A 444 -19.62 -3.82 21.69
N GLY A 445 -20.75 -4.11 21.05
CA GLY A 445 -22.09 -3.78 21.57
C GLY A 445 -22.55 -2.34 21.30
N ARG A 446 -21.78 -1.56 20.54
CA ARG A 446 -22.06 -0.15 20.18
C ARG A 446 -22.88 -0.11 18.87
N ALA A 447 -24.10 -0.66 18.92
CA ALA A 447 -24.89 -0.96 17.74
C ALA A 447 -25.29 0.28 16.92
N ASP A 448 -25.67 1.37 17.59
CA ASP A 448 -26.09 2.62 16.92
C ASP A 448 -24.92 3.29 16.18
N GLU A 449 -23.73 3.31 16.80
CA GLU A 449 -22.52 3.83 16.17
C GLU A 449 -22.04 2.93 15.02
N ALA A 450 -22.23 1.61 15.14
CA ALA A 450 -21.95 0.69 14.07
C ALA A 450 -22.86 0.95 12.87
N ALA A 451 -24.17 1.16 13.11
CA ALA A 451 -25.13 1.47 12.05
C ALA A 451 -24.80 2.78 11.34
N GLU A 452 -24.49 3.84 12.09
CA GLU A 452 -24.08 5.14 11.52
C GLU A 452 -22.81 5.00 10.66
N THR A 453 -21.77 4.31 11.19
CA THR A 453 -20.54 4.06 10.43
C THR A 453 -20.82 3.21 9.19
N GLY A 454 -21.72 2.23 9.30
CA GLY A 454 -22.14 1.38 8.18
C GLY A 454 -22.83 2.16 7.07
N HIS A 455 -23.68 3.14 7.40
CA HIS A 455 -24.27 4.06 6.41
C HIS A 455 -23.20 4.83 5.64
N GLN A 456 -22.17 5.31 6.34
CA GLN A 456 -21.05 6.02 5.71
C GLN A 456 -20.23 5.10 4.76
N VAL A 457 -20.14 3.80 5.06
CA VAL A 457 -19.53 2.82 4.12
C VAL A 457 -20.39 2.68 2.87
N LEU A 458 -21.70 2.55 3.02
CA LEU A 458 -22.64 2.44 1.88
C LEU A 458 -22.55 3.65 0.94
N ASP A 459 -22.38 4.87 1.50
CA ASP A 459 -22.15 6.09 0.71
C ASP A 459 -20.86 6.01 -0.12
N LEU A 460 -19.78 5.47 0.45
CA LEU A 460 -18.51 5.34 -0.23
C LEU A 460 -18.53 4.23 -1.31
N LEU A 461 -19.30 3.14 -1.09
CA LEU A 461 -19.43 2.05 -2.05
C LEU A 461 -20.16 2.43 -3.35
N THR A 462 -20.77 3.62 -3.42
CA THR A 462 -21.25 4.18 -4.69
C THR A 462 -20.11 4.54 -5.66
N ARG A 463 -18.89 4.71 -5.15
CA ARG A 463 -17.70 5.11 -5.92
C ARG A 463 -16.56 4.10 -5.84
N VAL A 464 -16.62 3.14 -4.92
CA VAL A 464 -15.57 2.15 -4.68
C VAL A 464 -16.11 0.75 -4.93
N GLN A 465 -15.44 0.00 -5.81
CA GLN A 465 -15.77 -1.39 -6.12
C GLN A 465 -14.74 -2.30 -5.46
N SER A 466 -15.10 -2.91 -4.33
CA SER A 466 -14.27 -3.85 -3.58
C SER A 466 -15.14 -4.94 -2.94
N SER A 467 -15.00 -6.16 -3.44
CA SER A 467 -15.69 -7.34 -2.89
C SER A 467 -15.30 -7.58 -1.43
N ARG A 468 -14.05 -7.25 -1.06
CA ARG A 468 -13.57 -7.34 0.32
C ARG A 468 -14.36 -6.42 1.26
N ILE A 469 -14.52 -5.15 0.91
CA ILE A 469 -15.28 -4.18 1.73
C ILE A 469 -16.72 -4.59 1.86
N ARG A 470 -17.35 -5.05 0.76
CA ARG A 470 -18.72 -5.59 0.77
C ARG A 470 -18.85 -6.77 1.74
N GLY A 471 -17.93 -7.73 1.69
CA GLY A 471 -17.91 -8.88 2.59
C GLY A 471 -17.76 -8.49 4.06
N MET A 472 -16.90 -7.51 4.37
CA MET A 472 -16.74 -6.98 5.73
C MET A 472 -18.04 -6.34 6.24
N LEU A 473 -18.69 -5.52 5.41
CA LEU A 473 -19.95 -4.88 5.77
C LEU A 473 -21.10 -5.89 5.95
N ALA A 474 -21.19 -6.91 5.10
CA ALA A 474 -22.13 -8.02 5.25
C ALA A 474 -21.90 -8.80 6.56
N GLY A 475 -20.63 -8.99 6.95
CA GLY A 475 -20.27 -9.57 8.24
C GLY A 475 -20.74 -8.72 9.42
N ALA A 476 -20.61 -7.40 9.33
CA ALA A 476 -21.11 -6.47 10.34
C ALA A 476 -22.65 -6.46 10.43
N ALA A 477 -23.32 -6.47 9.29
CA ALA A 477 -24.79 -6.54 9.20
C ALA A 477 -25.34 -7.78 9.94
N ARG A 478 -24.76 -8.96 9.70
CA ARG A 478 -25.16 -10.20 10.42
C ARG A 478 -25.00 -10.08 11.94
N VAL A 479 -23.97 -9.41 12.43
CA VAL A 479 -23.78 -9.17 13.88
C VAL A 479 -24.87 -8.23 14.43
N LEU A 480 -25.38 -7.31 13.62
CA LEU A 480 -26.39 -6.34 14.00
C LEU A 480 -27.84 -6.86 13.87
N GLU A 481 -28.09 -7.89 13.08
CA GLU A 481 -29.44 -8.47 12.87
C GLU A 481 -30.25 -8.71 14.17
N PRO A 482 -29.67 -9.25 15.26
CA PRO A 482 -30.40 -9.44 16.52
C PRO A 482 -30.91 -8.14 17.16
N ARG A 483 -30.40 -6.99 16.71
CA ARG A 483 -30.77 -5.65 17.21
C ARG A 483 -31.55 -4.83 16.19
N ALA A 484 -32.10 -5.45 15.16
CA ALA A 484 -32.86 -4.79 14.09
C ALA A 484 -34.06 -3.96 14.60
N GLY A 485 -34.58 -4.23 15.80
CA GLY A 485 -35.63 -3.45 16.44
C GLY A 485 -35.22 -2.05 16.88
N ALA A 486 -33.93 -1.75 17.01
CA ALA A 486 -33.42 -0.39 17.24
C ALA A 486 -33.47 0.40 15.91
N ALA A 487 -34.09 1.60 15.93
CA ALA A 487 -34.36 2.35 14.71
C ALA A 487 -33.10 2.62 13.85
N PRO A 488 -31.93 3.04 14.39
CA PRO A 488 -30.72 3.23 13.59
C PRO A 488 -30.23 1.94 12.93
N VAL A 489 -30.27 0.81 13.67
CA VAL A 489 -29.84 -0.49 13.18
C VAL A 489 -30.78 -1.01 12.11
N GLY A 490 -32.10 -0.92 12.31
CA GLY A 490 -33.10 -1.31 11.33
C GLY A 490 -32.95 -0.55 10.01
N ALA A 491 -32.74 0.77 10.09
CA ALA A 491 -32.51 1.61 8.91
C ALA A 491 -31.24 1.19 8.13
N PHE A 492 -30.14 0.93 8.86
CA PHE A 492 -28.92 0.43 8.22
C PHE A 492 -29.11 -0.91 7.53
N LEU A 493 -29.74 -1.89 8.20
CA LEU A 493 -29.95 -3.22 7.64
C LEU A 493 -30.85 -3.19 6.40
N THR A 494 -31.90 -2.35 6.41
CA THR A 494 -32.77 -2.15 5.25
C THR A 494 -31.98 -1.59 4.07
N ARG A 495 -31.25 -0.49 4.29
CA ARG A 495 -30.42 0.13 3.24
C ARG A 495 -29.34 -0.82 2.71
N HIS A 496 -28.69 -1.58 3.59
CA HIS A 496 -27.72 -2.61 3.21
C HIS A 496 -28.34 -3.64 2.28
N GLN A 497 -29.52 -4.18 2.64
CA GLN A 497 -30.23 -5.14 1.80
C GLN A 497 -30.62 -4.58 0.43
N GLU A 498 -31.12 -3.35 0.39
CA GLU A 498 -31.51 -2.67 -0.86
C GLU A 498 -30.31 -2.47 -1.79
N THR A 499 -29.17 -2.02 -1.22
CA THR A 499 -27.94 -1.77 -1.97
C THR A 499 -27.41 -3.04 -2.64
N PHE A 500 -27.49 -4.20 -1.97
CA PHE A 500 -26.92 -5.44 -2.50
C PHE A 500 -27.92 -6.33 -3.26
N ARG A 501 -29.24 -6.25 -3.00
CA ARG A 501 -30.28 -6.90 -3.86
C ARG A 501 -30.31 -6.25 -5.24
N GLY A 502 -30.17 -4.94 -5.33
CA GLY A 502 -30.12 -4.22 -6.60
C GLY A 502 -28.94 -4.63 -7.50
N ALA A 503 -27.85 -5.09 -6.90
CA ALA A 503 -26.68 -5.57 -7.62
C ALA A 503 -26.84 -7.00 -8.18
N GLU A 504 -27.68 -7.83 -7.54
CA GLU A 504 -27.98 -9.20 -8.00
C GLU A 504 -29.12 -9.22 -9.03
N SER A 505 -29.97 -8.20 -9.04
CA SER A 505 -31.17 -8.12 -9.91
C SER A 505 -31.00 -7.26 -11.16
N SER A 506 -29.82 -6.67 -11.40
CA SER A 506 -29.50 -6.09 -12.71
C SER A 506 -29.35 -7.25 -13.69
N PRO A 507 -30.31 -7.54 -14.57
CA PRO A 507 -30.13 -8.57 -15.57
C PRO A 507 -29.02 -8.12 -16.51
N SER A 508 -28.12 -9.05 -16.85
CA SER A 508 -27.37 -9.03 -18.09
C SER A 508 -28.35 -8.74 -19.21
N GLY A 509 -28.50 -7.47 -19.52
CA GLY A 509 -29.45 -7.04 -20.55
C GLY A 509 -28.76 -6.94 -21.87
N ALA A 510 -29.12 -7.84 -22.74
CA ALA A 510 -29.16 -7.83 -24.20
C ALA A 510 -28.06 -7.06 -24.93
#